data_d18b814fa038c235ab1bd13215a8ee22
#
_entry.id   d18b814fa038c235ab1bd13215a8ee22
#
_cell.length_a   1.000
_cell.length_b   1.000
_cell.length_c   1.000
_cell.angle_alpha   90.00
_cell.angle_beta   90.00
_cell.angle_gamma   90.00
#
_symmetry.space_group_name_H-M   'P 1'
#
loop_
_entity.id
_entity.type
_entity.pdbx_description
1 polymer ?
#
loop_
_entity_poly.entity_id
_entity_poly.type
_entity_poly.pdbx_seq_one_letter_code
_entity_poly.pdbx_strand_id
1 'polypeptide(L)'
;MRSDLIKKGPGRASHRSLLRALGIDELEMKRPFIAVVNSKSDYIPGHMHLDKIAEQVKAGIRNAGGVPFEFNTIGVCDGIAMNHKGMKYSLCSRELIADSIEVMLTAHPLDAVVFIPNCDKIVPGMLLAACRLNLPSIFISGGPMLPGKSTETNTGIGLSEMFEYSGKYFAGNMSLENLESCAFSACPTCGSCSGMYTANSMNCLTETIGMSLPGSGTIPAVMSARLRLAKETGERVMELLKEDIKPSDIITEKSIENAIHTDMAIGCSTNTILHLTAIAHAAGHDINLKDLDEYGRKTPQICKLNPASSVFITDLNEVGGMQAVMKELAGGGLINTDALTVSGTVADRIAKAPDADGKIIRKLDDPFSKDGGIAVLWGNLAEEGSVVKKGAVLPEMMQHKGPAKCFNSEEEAIEAINGGKIKAGDVVVIRYEGPKGGPGMREMLSPTSAIIGMGLGNSVALLTDGRFSGATRGACIGHISPEAAAGGNIALVEDGDEIEIDIPARVLRVNVSDEELEKRRANWHPPVQELTGYIKRYAQHVTSGAKGAVFDD
;
A
#
# COMPACT_ATOMS: atom_id res chain seq x y z
N MET A 1 -27.25 -21.45 3.40
CA MET A 1 -26.50 -20.71 2.36
C MET A 1 -27.21 -19.39 2.09
N ARG A 2 -26.46 -18.29 1.96
CA ARG A 2 -27.01 -16.97 1.66
C ARG A 2 -27.70 -16.94 0.28
N SER A 3 -27.15 -17.68 -0.67
CA SER A 3 -27.71 -17.85 -2.02
C SER A 3 -29.07 -18.56 -2.07
N ASP A 4 -29.48 -19.21 -0.97
CA ASP A 4 -30.82 -19.82 -0.88
C ASP A 4 -31.95 -18.78 -0.97
N LEU A 5 -31.66 -17.52 -0.65
CA LEU A 5 -32.61 -16.39 -0.81
C LEU A 5 -33.14 -16.26 -2.25
N ILE A 6 -32.38 -16.67 -3.25
CA ILE A 6 -32.75 -16.60 -4.67
C ILE A 6 -32.97 -17.98 -5.31
N LYS A 7 -32.59 -19.07 -4.63
CA LYS A 7 -32.68 -20.44 -5.16
C LYS A 7 -33.90 -21.20 -4.69
N LYS A 8 -34.31 -21.03 -3.41
CA LYS A 8 -35.31 -21.91 -2.76
C LYS A 8 -36.70 -21.31 -2.74
N GLY A 9 -37.69 -22.20 -2.87
CA GLY A 9 -39.12 -21.91 -2.73
C GLY A 9 -39.81 -21.50 -4.04
N PRO A 10 -41.16 -21.65 -4.10
CA PRO A 10 -41.93 -21.36 -5.33
C PRO A 10 -41.89 -19.88 -5.72
N GLY A 11 -41.87 -18.96 -4.77
CA GLY A 11 -41.75 -17.50 -5.02
C GLY A 11 -40.43 -17.06 -5.64
N ARG A 12 -39.45 -17.96 -5.77
CA ARG A 12 -38.15 -17.69 -6.42
C ARG A 12 -38.02 -18.31 -7.81
N ALA A 13 -39.12 -18.73 -8.44
CA ALA A 13 -39.11 -19.30 -9.78
C ALA A 13 -38.56 -18.32 -10.84
N SER A 14 -38.88 -17.03 -10.73
CA SER A 14 -38.34 -15.99 -11.64
C SER A 14 -36.81 -15.84 -11.47
N HIS A 15 -36.28 -15.86 -10.25
CA HIS A 15 -34.84 -15.82 -9.99
C HIS A 15 -34.14 -17.03 -10.60
N ARG A 16 -34.69 -18.23 -10.41
CA ARG A 16 -34.14 -19.46 -11.01
C ARG A 16 -34.17 -19.44 -12.52
N SER A 17 -35.17 -18.81 -13.14
CA SER A 17 -35.20 -18.62 -14.60
C SER A 17 -34.03 -17.78 -15.10
N LEU A 18 -33.69 -16.70 -14.37
CA LEU A 18 -32.52 -15.87 -14.68
C LEU A 18 -31.21 -16.63 -14.45
N LEU A 19 -31.10 -17.40 -13.37
CA LEU A 19 -29.93 -18.25 -13.11
C LEU A 19 -29.74 -19.31 -14.21
N ARG A 20 -30.83 -19.92 -14.70
CA ARG A 20 -30.79 -20.87 -15.85
C ARG A 20 -30.34 -20.19 -17.13
N ALA A 21 -30.68 -18.92 -17.36
CA ALA A 21 -30.19 -18.16 -18.49
C ALA A 21 -28.66 -17.99 -18.48
N LEU A 22 -28.00 -18.11 -17.30
CA LEU A 22 -26.55 -18.15 -17.15
C LEU A 22 -25.96 -19.55 -17.40
N GLY A 23 -26.80 -20.56 -17.72
CA GLY A 23 -26.37 -21.95 -17.91
C GLY A 23 -26.32 -22.80 -16.65
N ILE A 24 -26.81 -22.30 -15.51
CA ILE A 24 -26.82 -23.04 -14.23
C ILE A 24 -27.81 -24.21 -14.30
N ASP A 25 -27.31 -25.43 -14.11
CA ASP A 25 -28.08 -26.65 -14.12
C ASP A 25 -28.71 -27.02 -12.75
N GLU A 26 -29.44 -28.14 -12.69
CA GLU A 26 -30.12 -28.61 -11.47
C GLU A 26 -29.14 -29.05 -10.37
N LEU A 27 -27.95 -29.51 -10.74
CA LEU A 27 -26.92 -29.91 -9.76
C LEU A 27 -26.23 -28.66 -9.18
N GLU A 28 -25.85 -27.73 -10.03
CA GLU A 28 -25.23 -26.47 -9.66
C GLU A 28 -26.16 -25.60 -8.81
N MET A 29 -27.47 -25.62 -9.09
CA MET A 29 -28.48 -24.91 -8.30
C MET A 29 -28.49 -25.33 -6.81
N LYS A 30 -28.04 -26.55 -6.49
CA LYS A 30 -27.95 -27.07 -5.12
C LYS A 30 -26.63 -26.75 -4.42
N ARG A 31 -25.63 -26.28 -5.17
CA ARG A 31 -24.28 -25.98 -4.68
C ARG A 31 -24.14 -24.55 -4.16
N PRO A 32 -23.15 -24.24 -3.33
CA PRO A 32 -22.81 -22.88 -2.95
C PRO A 32 -22.42 -22.04 -4.15
N PHE A 33 -22.82 -20.76 -4.15
CA PHE A 33 -22.45 -19.76 -5.14
C PHE A 33 -21.33 -18.89 -4.60
N ILE A 34 -20.18 -18.89 -5.27
CA ILE A 34 -18.95 -18.22 -4.80
C ILE A 34 -18.63 -17.03 -5.70
N ALA A 35 -18.47 -15.87 -5.09
CA ALA A 35 -17.97 -14.69 -5.80
C ALA A 35 -16.47 -14.81 -6.09
N VAL A 36 -16.07 -14.46 -7.31
CA VAL A 36 -14.67 -14.22 -7.69
C VAL A 36 -14.57 -12.75 -8.08
N VAL A 37 -14.07 -11.93 -7.15
CA VAL A 37 -13.92 -10.49 -7.34
C VAL A 37 -12.55 -10.23 -7.95
N ASN A 38 -12.53 -9.96 -9.25
CA ASN A 38 -11.30 -9.73 -9.99
C ASN A 38 -11.06 -8.23 -10.21
N SER A 39 -9.82 -7.84 -10.39
CA SER A 39 -9.42 -6.49 -10.81
C SER A 39 -8.62 -6.49 -12.12
N LYS A 40 -8.84 -7.48 -12.96
CA LYS A 40 -8.19 -7.64 -14.27
C LYS A 40 -8.35 -6.38 -15.13
N SER A 41 -7.25 -5.93 -15.72
CA SER A 41 -7.22 -4.80 -16.63
C SER A 41 -6.10 -4.99 -17.65
N ASP A 42 -6.37 -4.75 -18.92
CA ASP A 42 -5.35 -4.80 -19.99
C ASP A 42 -4.36 -3.63 -19.89
N TYR A 43 -4.75 -2.55 -19.21
CA TYR A 43 -3.98 -1.32 -19.10
C TYR A 43 -2.99 -1.29 -17.92
N ILE A 44 -3.08 -2.23 -17.00
CA ILE A 44 -2.27 -2.26 -15.78
C ILE A 44 -1.32 -3.46 -15.81
N PRO A 45 0.02 -3.27 -15.83
CA PRO A 45 0.99 -4.38 -15.89
C PRO A 45 0.81 -5.40 -14.77
N GLY A 46 0.45 -4.94 -13.57
CA GLY A 46 0.16 -5.81 -12.42
C GLY A 46 -1.14 -6.61 -12.54
N HIS A 47 -2.01 -6.28 -13.48
CA HIS A 47 -3.36 -6.83 -13.57
C HIS A 47 -3.67 -7.55 -14.90
N MET A 48 -2.83 -7.39 -15.92
CA MET A 48 -3.09 -7.93 -17.25
C MET A 48 -3.23 -9.47 -17.31
N HIS A 49 -2.72 -10.18 -16.31
CA HIS A 49 -2.71 -11.65 -16.22
C HIS A 49 -3.71 -12.19 -15.18
N LEU A 50 -4.50 -11.35 -14.52
CA LEU A 50 -5.39 -11.78 -13.44
C LEU A 50 -6.57 -12.62 -13.93
N ASP A 51 -6.88 -12.61 -15.21
CA ASP A 51 -7.79 -13.57 -15.86
C ASP A 51 -7.31 -15.02 -15.69
N LYS A 52 -5.99 -15.28 -15.85
CA LYS A 52 -5.39 -16.61 -15.67
C LYS A 52 -5.44 -17.04 -14.18
N ILE A 53 -5.26 -16.11 -13.27
CA ILE A 53 -5.42 -16.37 -11.83
C ILE A 53 -6.89 -16.73 -11.53
N ALA A 54 -7.84 -15.95 -12.05
CA ALA A 54 -9.27 -16.19 -11.85
C ALA A 54 -9.72 -17.54 -12.43
N GLU A 55 -9.19 -17.96 -13.57
CA GLU A 55 -9.45 -19.29 -14.15
C GLU A 55 -9.04 -20.41 -13.18
N GLN A 56 -7.85 -20.32 -12.55
CA GLN A 56 -7.39 -21.33 -11.60
C GLN A 56 -8.22 -21.31 -10.31
N VAL A 57 -8.56 -20.12 -9.80
CA VAL A 57 -9.48 -19.98 -8.66
C VAL A 57 -10.83 -20.66 -8.96
N LYS A 58 -11.42 -20.36 -10.12
CA LYS A 58 -12.69 -20.98 -10.55
C LYS A 58 -12.57 -22.50 -10.69
N ALA A 59 -11.43 -23.00 -11.17
CA ALA A 59 -11.18 -24.45 -11.23
C ALA A 59 -11.14 -25.07 -9.83
N GLY A 60 -10.46 -24.44 -8.85
CA GLY A 60 -10.43 -24.88 -7.47
C GLY A 60 -11.82 -24.90 -6.84
N ILE A 61 -12.61 -23.83 -7.01
CA ILE A 61 -13.99 -23.75 -6.53
C ILE A 61 -14.84 -24.90 -7.07
N ARG A 62 -14.77 -25.18 -8.38
CA ARG A 62 -15.53 -26.26 -9.03
C ARG A 62 -15.09 -27.64 -8.50
N ASN A 63 -13.77 -27.86 -8.35
CA ASN A 63 -13.24 -29.10 -7.77
C ASN A 63 -13.80 -29.37 -6.38
N ALA A 64 -13.94 -28.32 -5.55
CA ALA A 64 -14.47 -28.42 -4.20
C ALA A 64 -16.01 -28.39 -4.13
N GLY A 65 -16.70 -28.37 -5.28
CA GLY A 65 -18.16 -28.50 -5.40
C GLY A 65 -18.93 -27.18 -5.31
N GLY A 66 -18.28 -26.03 -5.50
CA GLY A 66 -18.92 -24.71 -5.61
C GLY A 66 -19.21 -24.32 -7.04
N VAL A 67 -19.98 -23.23 -7.21
CA VAL A 67 -20.26 -22.59 -8.50
C VAL A 67 -19.69 -21.16 -8.48
N PRO A 68 -18.62 -20.87 -9.23
CA PRO A 68 -17.99 -19.56 -9.24
C PRO A 68 -18.70 -18.58 -10.16
N PHE A 69 -18.86 -17.34 -9.68
CA PHE A 69 -19.33 -16.20 -10.45
C PHE A 69 -18.31 -15.06 -10.37
N GLU A 70 -17.71 -14.74 -11.50
CA GLU A 70 -16.71 -13.67 -11.60
C GLU A 70 -17.36 -12.34 -11.97
N PHE A 71 -16.91 -11.27 -11.31
CA PHE A 71 -17.12 -9.89 -11.74
C PHE A 71 -15.89 -9.05 -11.45
N ASN A 72 -15.73 -7.95 -12.17
CA ASN A 72 -14.58 -7.08 -12.03
C ASN A 72 -14.94 -5.80 -11.29
N THR A 73 -13.99 -5.34 -10.45
CA THR A 73 -13.90 -3.94 -10.01
C THR A 73 -12.84 -3.19 -10.82
N ILE A 74 -12.81 -1.86 -10.65
CA ILE A 74 -11.80 -1.01 -11.28
C ILE A 74 -10.44 -1.17 -10.60
N GLY A 75 -9.39 -0.71 -11.28
CA GLY A 75 -8.06 -0.51 -10.71
C GLY A 75 -7.38 0.70 -11.32
N VAL A 76 -6.54 1.37 -10.54
CA VAL A 76 -5.66 2.45 -10.99
C VAL A 76 -4.22 1.99 -10.80
N CYS A 77 -3.38 2.16 -11.82
CA CYS A 77 -1.95 1.92 -11.73
C CYS A 77 -1.26 3.20 -11.26
N ASP A 78 -0.73 3.20 -10.04
CA ASP A 78 -0.03 4.36 -9.49
C ASP A 78 1.16 4.76 -10.35
N GLY A 79 1.95 3.80 -10.84
CA GLY A 79 3.10 4.07 -11.69
C GLY A 79 2.74 4.80 -13.01
N ILE A 80 1.64 4.41 -13.67
CA ILE A 80 1.16 5.07 -14.89
C ILE A 80 0.50 6.42 -14.57
N ALA A 81 -0.17 6.53 -13.43
CA ALA A 81 -0.85 7.75 -13.00
C ALA A 81 0.11 8.82 -12.43
N MET A 82 1.35 8.45 -12.11
CA MET A 82 2.32 9.33 -11.46
C MET A 82 2.72 10.52 -12.35
N ASN A 83 3.04 11.67 -11.74
CA ASN A 83 3.49 12.91 -12.39
C ASN A 83 2.45 13.59 -13.30
N HIS A 84 1.17 13.27 -13.16
CA HIS A 84 0.08 14.00 -13.81
C HIS A 84 -1.20 13.94 -12.97
N LYS A 85 -2.23 14.68 -13.38
CA LYS A 85 -3.52 14.79 -12.63
C LYS A 85 -4.20 13.45 -12.32
N GLY A 86 -3.89 12.37 -13.05
CA GLY A 86 -4.39 11.03 -12.82
C GLY A 86 -4.04 10.49 -11.43
N MET A 87 -2.91 10.92 -10.85
CA MET A 87 -2.47 10.45 -9.54
C MET A 87 -3.43 10.83 -8.39
N LYS A 88 -4.20 11.90 -8.54
CA LYS A 88 -5.26 12.28 -7.58
C LYS A 88 -6.38 11.24 -7.50
N TYR A 89 -6.56 10.41 -8.54
CA TYR A 89 -7.57 9.34 -8.57
C TYR A 89 -7.10 8.02 -7.98
N SER A 90 -5.82 7.87 -7.66
CA SER A 90 -5.27 6.63 -7.11
C SER A 90 -5.88 6.31 -5.75
N LEU A 91 -5.65 7.12 -4.70
CA LEU A 91 -6.20 6.84 -3.37
C LEU A 91 -7.72 6.86 -3.34
N CYS A 92 -8.34 7.77 -4.08
CA CYS A 92 -9.79 7.84 -4.19
C CYS A 92 -10.42 6.53 -4.69
N SER A 93 -9.71 5.78 -5.53
CA SER A 93 -10.20 4.50 -6.06
C SER A 93 -10.34 3.43 -4.98
N ARG A 94 -9.62 3.52 -3.84
CA ARG A 94 -9.71 2.56 -2.73
C ARG A 94 -11.14 2.45 -2.19
N GLU A 95 -11.76 3.60 -1.88
CA GLU A 95 -13.15 3.63 -1.39
C GLU A 95 -14.13 3.18 -2.48
N LEU A 96 -13.97 3.68 -3.70
CA LEU A 96 -14.84 3.28 -4.82
C LEU A 96 -14.79 1.77 -5.11
N ILE A 97 -13.61 1.15 -4.98
CA ILE A 97 -13.44 -0.30 -5.09
C ILE A 97 -14.24 -1.00 -4.00
N ALA A 98 -14.08 -0.58 -2.73
CA ALA A 98 -14.80 -1.14 -1.60
C ALA A 98 -16.33 -1.00 -1.81
N ASP A 99 -16.81 0.19 -2.12
CA ASP A 99 -18.22 0.50 -2.36
C ASP A 99 -18.81 -0.34 -3.50
N SER A 100 -18.10 -0.44 -4.63
CA SER A 100 -18.59 -1.20 -5.79
C SER A 100 -18.77 -2.69 -5.49
N ILE A 101 -17.86 -3.27 -4.70
CA ILE A 101 -17.92 -4.66 -4.28
C ILE A 101 -19.04 -4.87 -3.26
N GLU A 102 -19.17 -3.97 -2.29
CA GLU A 102 -20.22 -4.01 -1.28
C GLU A 102 -21.61 -3.95 -1.93
N VAL A 103 -21.83 -3.01 -2.85
CA VAL A 103 -23.09 -2.88 -3.61
C VAL A 103 -23.38 -4.15 -4.38
N MET A 104 -22.40 -4.70 -5.10
CA MET A 104 -22.57 -5.91 -5.91
C MET A 104 -22.92 -7.13 -5.06
N LEU A 105 -22.20 -7.37 -3.97
CA LEU A 105 -22.39 -8.56 -3.13
C LEU A 105 -23.55 -8.42 -2.13
N THR A 106 -24.00 -7.21 -1.85
CA THR A 106 -25.22 -6.98 -1.09
C THR A 106 -26.46 -7.23 -1.95
N ALA A 107 -26.45 -6.74 -3.19
CA ALA A 107 -27.54 -6.95 -4.14
C ALA A 107 -27.65 -8.42 -4.60
N HIS A 108 -26.54 -9.13 -4.72
CA HIS A 108 -26.50 -10.51 -5.21
C HIS A 108 -25.98 -11.44 -4.10
N PRO A 109 -26.84 -12.27 -3.48
CA PRO A 109 -26.52 -13.03 -2.28
C PRO A 109 -25.66 -14.26 -2.59
N LEU A 110 -24.37 -14.07 -2.87
CA LEU A 110 -23.37 -15.13 -2.98
C LEU A 110 -22.91 -15.57 -1.59
N ASP A 111 -22.39 -16.79 -1.44
CA ASP A 111 -22.16 -17.45 -0.15
C ASP A 111 -20.77 -17.18 0.44
N ALA A 112 -19.76 -17.03 -0.41
CA ALA A 112 -18.38 -16.72 -0.03
C ALA A 112 -17.67 -15.96 -1.14
N VAL A 113 -16.45 -15.44 -0.88
CA VAL A 113 -15.75 -14.53 -1.78
C VAL A 113 -14.28 -14.92 -1.92
N VAL A 114 -13.77 -14.94 -3.15
CA VAL A 114 -12.32 -14.88 -3.44
C VAL A 114 -12.00 -13.54 -4.04
N PHE A 115 -11.08 -12.81 -3.43
CA PHE A 115 -10.58 -11.52 -3.90
C PHE A 115 -9.27 -11.69 -4.66
N ILE A 116 -9.16 -11.07 -5.85
CA ILE A 116 -7.98 -11.14 -6.73
C ILE A 116 -7.45 -9.72 -7.00
N PRO A 117 -6.78 -9.09 -6.02
CA PRO A 117 -6.10 -7.80 -6.20
C PRO A 117 -4.65 -8.00 -6.67
N ASN A 118 -3.94 -6.89 -6.98
CA ASN A 118 -2.47 -6.92 -7.05
C ASN A 118 -1.80 -5.56 -6.81
N CYS A 119 -2.40 -4.42 -7.18
CA CYS A 119 -1.77 -3.10 -7.08
C CYS A 119 -2.24 -2.29 -5.86
N ASP A 120 -1.61 -1.16 -5.68
CA ASP A 120 -1.47 -0.31 -4.50
C ASP A 120 -2.76 -0.05 -3.72
N LYS A 121 -3.84 0.39 -4.40
CA LYS A 121 -5.10 0.78 -3.76
C LYS A 121 -6.18 -0.29 -3.87
N ILE A 122 -5.94 -1.27 -4.77
CA ILE A 122 -6.89 -2.38 -5.01
C ILE A 122 -6.84 -3.35 -3.83
N VAL A 123 -5.63 -3.70 -3.34
CA VAL A 123 -5.47 -4.60 -2.19
C VAL A 123 -6.20 -4.07 -0.95
N PRO A 124 -5.91 -2.84 -0.47
CA PRO A 124 -6.63 -2.31 0.68
C PRO A 124 -8.11 -2.05 0.38
N GLY A 125 -8.50 -1.64 -0.83
CA GLY A 125 -9.92 -1.47 -1.19
C GLY A 125 -10.72 -2.78 -1.08
N MET A 126 -10.15 -3.90 -1.52
CA MET A 126 -10.78 -5.22 -1.36
C MET A 126 -10.79 -5.68 0.11
N LEU A 127 -9.76 -5.32 0.93
CA LEU A 127 -9.76 -5.63 2.36
C LEU A 127 -10.86 -4.84 3.10
N LEU A 128 -11.07 -3.55 2.75
CA LEU A 128 -12.20 -2.77 3.29
C LEU A 128 -13.53 -3.44 2.95
N ALA A 129 -13.73 -3.86 1.69
CA ALA A 129 -14.93 -4.58 1.28
C ALA A 129 -15.12 -5.90 2.05
N ALA A 130 -14.03 -6.65 2.28
CA ALA A 130 -14.08 -7.89 3.06
C ALA A 130 -14.53 -7.64 4.51
N CYS A 131 -14.00 -6.58 5.16
CA CYS A 131 -14.43 -6.19 6.50
C CYS A 131 -15.91 -5.80 6.54
N ARG A 132 -16.37 -4.93 5.63
CA ARG A 132 -17.75 -4.44 5.57
C ARG A 132 -18.77 -5.55 5.30
N LEU A 133 -18.46 -6.46 4.38
CA LEU A 133 -19.35 -7.56 3.98
C LEU A 133 -19.36 -8.71 5.00
N ASN A 134 -18.25 -8.97 5.65
CA ASN A 134 -18.02 -10.03 6.63
C ASN A 134 -18.54 -11.40 6.17
N LEU A 135 -18.28 -11.75 4.91
CA LEU A 135 -18.56 -13.07 4.34
C LEU A 135 -17.31 -13.94 4.36
N PRO A 136 -17.42 -15.30 4.50
CA PRO A 136 -16.27 -16.17 4.36
C PRO A 136 -15.47 -15.80 3.11
N SER A 137 -14.21 -15.43 3.26
CA SER A 137 -13.42 -14.89 2.17
C SER A 137 -11.93 -15.16 2.28
N ILE A 138 -11.27 -15.15 1.13
CA ILE A 138 -9.84 -15.36 0.99
C ILE A 138 -9.28 -14.52 -0.15
N PHE A 139 -8.00 -14.16 -0.05
CA PHE A 139 -7.28 -13.35 -1.03
C PHE A 139 -6.25 -14.18 -1.78
N ILE A 140 -6.05 -13.85 -3.05
CA ILE A 140 -4.90 -14.28 -3.86
C ILE A 140 -4.41 -13.11 -4.69
N SER A 141 -3.18 -12.67 -4.49
CA SER A 141 -2.59 -11.62 -5.31
C SER A 141 -2.12 -12.12 -6.67
N GLY A 142 -1.98 -11.21 -7.63
CA GLY A 142 -1.37 -11.55 -8.92
C GLY A 142 0.13 -11.86 -8.82
N GLY A 143 0.79 -11.44 -7.76
CA GLY A 143 2.22 -11.59 -7.53
C GLY A 143 3.08 -10.48 -8.14
N PRO A 144 4.34 -10.33 -7.68
CA PRO A 144 5.29 -9.35 -8.18
C PRO A 144 5.84 -9.72 -9.56
N MET A 145 6.23 -8.68 -10.34
CA MET A 145 7.04 -8.87 -11.53
C MET A 145 8.49 -9.22 -11.17
N LEU A 146 9.22 -9.81 -12.12
CA LEU A 146 10.66 -9.95 -12.01
C LEU A 146 11.34 -8.58 -12.16
N PRO A 147 12.45 -8.32 -11.47
CA PRO A 147 13.27 -7.14 -11.74
C PRO A 147 13.87 -7.22 -13.14
N GLY A 148 14.03 -6.07 -13.79
CA GLY A 148 14.78 -5.94 -15.02
C GLY A 148 16.28 -5.90 -14.78
N LYS A 149 17.03 -5.67 -15.84
CA LYS A 149 18.48 -5.45 -15.78
C LYS A 149 18.86 -4.17 -16.50
N SER A 150 19.66 -3.34 -15.84
CA SER A 150 20.29 -2.20 -16.48
C SER A 150 21.23 -2.65 -17.57
N THR A 151 21.07 -2.10 -18.76
CA THR A 151 21.95 -2.34 -19.89
C THR A 151 23.34 -1.72 -19.70
N GLU A 152 23.45 -0.70 -18.86
CA GLU A 152 24.69 0.01 -18.56
C GLU A 152 25.51 -0.69 -17.48
N THR A 153 24.87 -1.07 -16.36
CA THR A 153 25.58 -1.60 -15.18
C THR A 153 25.39 -3.11 -14.97
N ASN A 154 24.50 -3.75 -15.74
CA ASN A 154 24.08 -5.15 -15.59
C ASN A 154 23.53 -5.50 -14.18
N THR A 155 23.14 -4.48 -13.40
CA THR A 155 22.50 -4.64 -12.09
C THR A 155 20.99 -4.76 -12.23
N GLY A 156 20.33 -5.30 -11.21
CA GLY A 156 18.86 -5.32 -11.13
C GLY A 156 18.30 -3.91 -11.11
N ILE A 157 17.23 -3.66 -11.88
CA ILE A 157 16.49 -2.40 -11.91
C ILE A 157 14.99 -2.65 -11.88
N GLY A 158 14.25 -1.68 -11.37
CA GLY A 158 12.80 -1.64 -11.40
C GLY A 158 12.30 -0.24 -11.74
N LEU A 159 11.04 0.01 -11.43
CA LEU A 159 10.40 1.28 -11.74
C LEU A 159 11.06 2.48 -11.01
N SER A 160 11.55 2.31 -9.76
CA SER A 160 12.17 3.38 -9.00
C SER A 160 13.44 3.91 -9.66
N GLU A 161 14.29 3.01 -10.15
CA GLU A 161 15.52 3.37 -10.83
C GLU A 161 15.25 4.16 -12.11
N MET A 162 14.12 3.90 -12.79
CA MET A 162 13.74 4.67 -13.99
C MET A 162 13.44 6.14 -13.68
N PHE A 163 12.80 6.43 -12.53
CA PHE A 163 12.59 7.82 -12.09
C PHE A 163 13.93 8.50 -11.75
N GLU A 164 14.84 7.80 -11.09
CA GLU A 164 16.19 8.32 -10.81
C GLU A 164 16.99 8.55 -12.10
N TYR A 165 16.89 7.66 -13.08
CA TYR A 165 17.55 7.78 -14.38
C TYR A 165 16.99 8.96 -15.19
N SER A 166 15.68 9.21 -15.10
CA SER A 166 15.09 10.43 -15.67
C SER A 166 15.68 11.68 -15.04
N GLY A 167 15.85 11.70 -13.71
CA GLY A 167 16.53 12.81 -13.00
C GLY A 167 17.99 12.98 -13.47
N LYS A 168 18.75 11.89 -13.65
CA LYS A 168 20.12 11.94 -14.19
C LYS A 168 20.16 12.47 -15.62
N TYR A 169 19.20 12.11 -16.47
CA TYR A 169 19.09 12.65 -17.82
C TYR A 169 18.88 14.17 -17.81
N PHE A 170 17.94 14.67 -17.01
CA PHE A 170 17.71 16.13 -16.90
C PHE A 170 18.91 16.89 -16.31
N ALA A 171 19.68 16.24 -15.44
CA ALA A 171 20.94 16.78 -14.89
C ALA A 171 22.13 16.68 -15.89
N GLY A 172 21.94 16.13 -17.10
CA GLY A 172 22.99 15.95 -18.09
C GLY A 172 23.99 14.82 -17.82
N ASN A 173 23.66 13.94 -16.86
CA ASN A 173 24.52 12.83 -16.40
C ASN A 173 24.18 11.48 -17.04
N MET A 174 23.23 11.43 -17.98
CA MET A 174 22.81 10.24 -18.72
C MET A 174 22.37 10.63 -20.13
N SER A 175 22.69 9.78 -21.13
CA SER A 175 22.20 10.00 -22.50
C SER A 175 20.75 9.53 -22.66
N LEU A 176 20.02 10.09 -23.64
CA LEU A 176 18.67 9.62 -23.98
C LEU A 176 18.67 8.15 -24.42
N GLU A 177 19.67 7.74 -25.19
CA GLU A 177 19.82 6.35 -25.66
C GLU A 177 19.91 5.38 -24.48
N ASN A 178 20.72 5.69 -23.46
CA ASN A 178 20.85 4.84 -22.27
C ASN A 178 19.57 4.85 -21.43
N LEU A 179 18.89 5.99 -21.29
CA LEU A 179 17.62 6.08 -20.59
C LEU A 179 16.56 5.19 -21.26
N GLU A 180 16.39 5.30 -22.57
CA GLU A 180 15.41 4.49 -23.34
C GLU A 180 15.76 2.99 -23.30
N SER A 181 17.05 2.64 -23.37
CA SER A 181 17.51 1.25 -23.26
C SER A 181 17.18 0.65 -21.89
N CYS A 182 17.34 1.43 -20.80
CA CYS A 182 16.94 1.00 -19.47
C CYS A 182 15.41 0.91 -19.33
N ALA A 183 14.66 1.87 -19.90
CA ALA A 183 13.19 1.84 -19.90
C ALA A 183 12.64 0.59 -20.58
N PHE A 184 13.25 0.14 -21.66
CA PHE A 184 12.87 -1.09 -22.35
C PHE A 184 13.04 -2.36 -21.50
N SER A 185 14.00 -2.35 -20.57
CA SER A 185 14.38 -3.55 -19.79
C SER A 185 13.88 -3.54 -18.33
N ALA A 186 13.45 -2.41 -17.80
CA ALA A 186 13.17 -2.24 -16.36
C ALA A 186 11.99 -3.07 -15.84
N CYS A 187 10.95 -3.27 -16.66
CA CYS A 187 9.72 -3.98 -16.28
C CYS A 187 9.48 -5.17 -17.24
N PRO A 188 10.22 -6.29 -17.08
CA PRO A 188 10.27 -7.33 -18.11
C PRO A 188 9.08 -8.28 -18.12
N THR A 189 8.24 -8.32 -17.08
CA THR A 189 7.12 -9.26 -16.94
C THR A 189 5.85 -8.57 -16.43
N CYS A 190 4.71 -9.28 -16.51
CA CYS A 190 3.52 -8.91 -15.76
C CYS A 190 3.77 -9.06 -14.24
N GLY A 191 2.95 -8.44 -13.43
CA GLY A 191 3.02 -8.46 -11.97
C GLY A 191 3.00 -7.06 -11.36
N SER A 192 2.84 -6.96 -10.04
CA SER A 192 3.08 -5.74 -9.29
C SER A 192 4.56 -5.34 -9.36
N CYS A 193 4.91 -4.14 -8.92
CA CYS A 193 6.31 -3.68 -8.95
C CYS A 193 7.28 -4.68 -8.30
N SER A 194 8.54 -4.72 -8.75
CA SER A 194 9.54 -5.68 -8.25
C SER A 194 10.11 -5.35 -6.87
N GLY A 195 9.98 -4.07 -6.39
CA GLY A 195 10.47 -3.63 -5.09
C GLY A 195 9.41 -3.68 -3.98
N MET A 196 9.81 -3.32 -2.74
CA MET A 196 8.92 -3.20 -1.58
C MET A 196 8.21 -1.83 -1.60
N TYR A 197 7.38 -1.64 -2.62
CA TYR A 197 6.49 -0.49 -2.77
C TYR A 197 5.11 -0.85 -2.23
N THR A 198 4.13 0.02 -2.38
CA THR A 198 2.82 -0.15 -1.72
C THR A 198 2.12 -1.45 -2.10
N ALA A 199 2.13 -1.83 -3.39
CA ALA A 199 1.51 -3.07 -3.87
C ALA A 199 2.04 -4.32 -3.14
N ASN A 200 3.35 -4.53 -3.15
CA ASN A 200 3.96 -5.68 -2.49
C ASN A 200 3.88 -5.59 -0.96
N SER A 201 4.00 -4.38 -0.40
CA SER A 201 3.77 -4.16 1.03
C SER A 201 2.38 -4.68 1.43
N MET A 202 1.32 -4.22 0.76
CA MET A 202 -0.04 -4.64 1.10
C MET A 202 -0.32 -6.12 0.79
N ASN A 203 0.27 -6.70 -0.27
CA ASN A 203 0.16 -8.13 -0.55
C ASN A 203 0.83 -8.97 0.55
N CYS A 204 2.02 -8.57 1.03
CA CYS A 204 2.71 -9.21 2.14
C CYS A 204 1.93 -9.06 3.46
N LEU A 205 1.39 -7.87 3.75
CA LEU A 205 0.59 -7.64 4.95
C LEU A 205 -0.75 -8.38 4.92
N THR A 206 -1.38 -8.55 3.75
CA THR A 206 -2.58 -9.39 3.60
C THR A 206 -2.29 -10.86 3.99
N GLU A 207 -1.10 -11.36 3.64
CA GLU A 207 -0.62 -12.70 4.05
C GLU A 207 -0.36 -12.74 5.57
N THR A 208 0.25 -11.71 6.14
CA THR A 208 0.55 -11.62 7.58
C THR A 208 -0.73 -11.49 8.42
N ILE A 209 -1.70 -10.68 7.99
CA ILE A 209 -3.02 -10.58 8.63
C ILE A 209 -3.71 -11.95 8.65
N GLY A 210 -3.39 -12.82 7.70
CA GLY A 210 -3.95 -14.16 7.62
C GLY A 210 -5.04 -14.34 6.57
N MET A 211 -5.34 -13.33 5.75
CA MET A 211 -6.41 -13.36 4.74
C MET A 211 -6.01 -14.04 3.42
N SER A 212 -4.77 -14.45 3.24
CA SER A 212 -4.32 -15.23 2.07
C SER A 212 -3.46 -16.42 2.48
N LEU A 213 -3.27 -17.38 1.58
CA LEU A 213 -2.38 -18.52 1.79
C LEU A 213 -0.92 -18.09 1.77
N PRO A 214 -0.01 -18.84 2.44
CA PRO A 214 1.43 -18.60 2.41
C PRO A 214 1.99 -18.50 0.99
N GLY A 215 2.84 -17.50 0.74
CA GLY A 215 3.43 -17.22 -0.57
C GLY A 215 2.60 -16.30 -1.46
N SER A 216 1.39 -15.92 -1.05
CA SER A 216 0.55 -14.99 -1.81
C SER A 216 1.23 -13.63 -2.00
N GLY A 217 1.99 -13.15 -1.01
CA GLY A 217 2.68 -11.86 -1.08
C GLY A 217 3.94 -11.87 -1.95
N THR A 218 4.63 -13.01 -2.11
CA THR A 218 6.01 -13.01 -2.62
C THR A 218 6.26 -13.86 -3.87
N ILE A 219 5.47 -14.90 -4.13
CA ILE A 219 5.66 -15.74 -5.32
C ILE A 219 5.50 -14.88 -6.59
N PRO A 220 6.50 -14.86 -7.51
CA PRO A 220 6.40 -14.06 -8.73
C PRO A 220 5.22 -14.42 -9.63
N ALA A 221 4.67 -13.41 -10.31
CA ALA A 221 3.48 -13.52 -11.16
C ALA A 221 3.62 -14.59 -12.27
N VAL A 222 4.83 -14.73 -12.82
CA VAL A 222 5.12 -15.63 -13.95
C VAL A 222 5.43 -17.08 -13.54
N MET A 223 5.51 -17.36 -12.24
CA MET A 223 5.83 -18.69 -11.74
C MET A 223 4.62 -19.62 -11.76
N SER A 224 4.79 -20.88 -12.17
CA SER A 224 3.73 -21.90 -12.11
C SER A 224 3.19 -22.16 -10.69
N ALA A 225 4.01 -21.87 -9.66
CA ALA A 225 3.60 -21.92 -8.26
C ALA A 225 2.44 -20.95 -7.98
N ARG A 226 2.41 -19.77 -8.61
CA ARG A 226 1.31 -18.80 -8.51
C ARG A 226 -0.03 -19.39 -8.98
N LEU A 227 -0.03 -20.14 -10.09
CA LEU A 227 -1.24 -20.77 -10.62
C LEU A 227 -1.72 -21.92 -9.71
N ARG A 228 -0.80 -22.70 -9.11
CA ARG A 228 -1.16 -23.72 -8.14
C ARG A 228 -1.79 -23.11 -6.88
N LEU A 229 -1.18 -22.04 -6.35
CA LEU A 229 -1.70 -21.32 -5.20
C LEU A 229 -3.08 -20.72 -5.47
N ALA A 230 -3.32 -20.21 -6.67
CA ALA A 230 -4.64 -19.70 -7.08
C ALA A 230 -5.71 -20.81 -7.07
N LYS A 231 -5.36 -22.00 -7.53
CA LYS A 231 -6.27 -23.16 -7.49
C LYS A 231 -6.56 -23.61 -6.06
N GLU A 232 -5.53 -23.72 -5.22
CA GLU A 232 -5.64 -24.04 -3.80
C GLU A 232 -6.51 -23.02 -3.05
N THR A 233 -6.35 -21.71 -3.38
CA THR A 233 -7.19 -20.62 -2.85
C THR A 233 -8.67 -20.85 -3.17
N GLY A 234 -8.98 -21.30 -4.40
CA GLY A 234 -10.34 -21.64 -4.81
C GLY A 234 -10.91 -22.86 -4.09
N GLU A 235 -10.07 -23.84 -3.74
CA GLU A 235 -10.46 -24.98 -2.92
C GLU A 235 -10.68 -24.55 -1.46
N ARG A 236 -9.77 -23.73 -0.91
CA ARG A 236 -9.82 -23.30 0.49
C ARG A 236 -11.03 -22.42 0.83
N VAL A 237 -11.53 -21.58 -0.08
CA VAL A 237 -12.73 -20.76 0.20
C VAL A 237 -13.96 -21.63 0.48
N MET A 238 -14.04 -22.82 -0.12
CA MET A 238 -15.14 -23.76 0.11
C MET A 238 -15.08 -24.39 1.50
N GLU A 239 -13.88 -24.56 2.05
CA GLU A 239 -13.69 -25.02 3.44
C GLU A 239 -14.03 -23.90 4.42
N LEU A 240 -13.55 -22.66 4.18
CA LEU A 240 -13.90 -21.49 4.99
C LEU A 240 -15.40 -21.28 5.09
N LEU A 241 -16.13 -21.50 3.97
CA LEU A 241 -17.59 -21.44 3.99
C LEU A 241 -18.21 -22.52 4.88
N LYS A 242 -17.67 -23.75 4.90
CA LYS A 242 -18.15 -24.84 5.76
C LYS A 242 -17.83 -24.62 7.23
N GLU A 243 -16.67 -24.06 7.50
CA GLU A 243 -16.16 -23.70 8.83
C GLU A 243 -16.82 -22.43 9.37
N ASP A 244 -17.52 -21.66 8.54
CA ASP A 244 -18.11 -20.34 8.79
C ASP A 244 -17.07 -19.31 9.28
N ILE A 245 -15.81 -19.43 8.82
CA ILE A 245 -14.71 -18.50 9.15
C ILE A 245 -14.84 -17.24 8.28
N LYS A 246 -14.93 -16.10 8.92
CA LYS A 246 -15.18 -14.77 8.31
C LYS A 246 -14.00 -13.81 8.54
N PRO A 247 -13.93 -12.70 7.80
CA PRO A 247 -12.94 -11.65 8.06
C PRO A 247 -12.87 -11.19 9.51
N SER A 248 -14.00 -11.05 10.21
CA SER A 248 -14.04 -10.67 11.63
C SER A 248 -13.36 -11.66 12.58
N ASP A 249 -13.22 -12.93 12.19
CA ASP A 249 -12.53 -13.95 12.99
C ASP A 249 -11.01 -13.89 12.78
N ILE A 250 -10.56 -13.31 11.66
CA ILE A 250 -9.16 -13.25 11.23
C ILE A 250 -8.58 -11.85 11.43
N ILE A 251 -9.28 -10.81 10.97
CA ILE A 251 -8.85 -9.40 11.09
C ILE A 251 -9.22 -8.90 12.49
N THR A 252 -8.36 -9.22 13.45
CA THR A 252 -8.48 -8.91 14.87
C THR A 252 -7.35 -7.98 15.30
N GLU A 253 -7.40 -7.44 16.51
CA GLU A 253 -6.30 -6.66 17.07
C GLU A 253 -4.96 -7.41 16.98
N LYS A 254 -4.95 -8.73 17.30
CA LYS A 254 -3.74 -9.57 17.21
C LYS A 254 -3.18 -9.65 15.78
N SER A 255 -4.03 -9.84 14.79
CA SER A 255 -3.57 -9.95 13.40
C SER A 255 -3.13 -8.59 12.82
N ILE A 256 -3.75 -7.51 13.26
CA ILE A 256 -3.34 -6.15 12.89
C ILE A 256 -2.00 -5.82 13.56
N GLU A 257 -1.81 -6.16 14.84
CA GLU A 257 -0.52 -6.05 15.54
C GLU A 257 0.57 -6.84 14.81
N ASN A 258 0.29 -8.09 14.40
CA ASN A 258 1.20 -8.89 13.58
C ASN A 258 1.58 -8.17 12.27
N ALA A 259 0.59 -7.55 11.60
CA ALA A 259 0.84 -6.80 10.39
C ALA A 259 1.72 -5.56 10.63
N ILE A 260 1.50 -4.83 11.71
CA ILE A 260 2.30 -3.66 12.07
C ILE A 260 3.74 -4.06 12.39
N HIS A 261 3.96 -5.08 13.21
CA HIS A 261 5.31 -5.60 13.48
C HIS A 261 6.02 -6.03 12.19
N THR A 262 5.32 -6.73 11.32
CA THR A 262 5.87 -7.15 10.03
C THR A 262 6.18 -5.96 9.11
N ASP A 263 5.28 -4.97 9.04
CA ASP A 263 5.46 -3.73 8.28
C ASP A 263 6.75 -2.99 8.68
N MET A 264 6.94 -2.84 9.98
CA MET A 264 8.13 -2.20 10.57
C MET A 264 9.40 -3.02 10.32
N ALA A 265 9.31 -4.34 10.43
CA ALA A 265 10.45 -5.26 10.29
C ALA A 265 10.98 -5.37 8.85
N ILE A 266 10.12 -5.32 7.86
CA ILE A 266 10.53 -5.42 6.44
C ILE A 266 10.70 -4.05 5.76
N GLY A 267 10.34 -2.96 6.44
CA GLY A 267 10.47 -1.59 5.91
C GLY A 267 9.58 -1.34 4.70
N CYS A 268 8.30 -1.56 4.85
CA CYS A 268 7.28 -1.35 3.82
C CYS A 268 7.19 0.11 3.32
N SER A 269 6.24 0.36 2.44
CA SER A 269 5.88 1.71 2.01
C SER A 269 5.19 2.49 3.14
N THR A 270 5.43 3.79 3.25
CA THR A 270 4.69 4.67 4.18
C THR A 270 3.18 4.64 3.98
N ASN A 271 2.71 4.28 2.78
CA ASN A 271 1.29 4.11 2.49
C ASN A 271 0.61 3.02 3.33
N THR A 272 1.36 2.04 3.84
CA THR A 272 0.81 0.98 4.70
C THR A 272 0.24 1.53 5.98
N ILE A 273 0.84 2.58 6.54
CA ILE A 273 0.33 3.28 7.71
C ILE A 273 -1.10 3.76 7.47
N LEU A 274 -1.32 4.44 6.33
CA LEU A 274 -2.64 4.91 5.93
C LEU A 274 -3.63 3.74 5.72
N HIS A 275 -3.17 2.65 5.08
CA HIS A 275 -4.03 1.52 4.74
C HIS A 275 -4.34 0.62 5.93
N LEU A 276 -3.37 0.37 6.82
CA LEU A 276 -3.61 -0.41 8.05
C LEU A 276 -4.58 0.32 8.98
N THR A 277 -4.44 1.65 9.14
CA THR A 277 -5.40 2.47 9.88
C THR A 277 -6.81 2.36 9.28
N ALA A 278 -6.94 2.44 7.95
CA ALA A 278 -8.23 2.30 7.27
C ALA A 278 -8.85 0.89 7.44
N ILE A 279 -8.03 -0.16 7.35
CA ILE A 279 -8.47 -1.55 7.52
C ILE A 279 -8.90 -1.80 8.98
N ALA A 280 -8.12 -1.31 9.95
CA ALA A 280 -8.46 -1.40 11.36
C ALA A 280 -9.83 -0.73 11.63
N HIS A 281 -10.01 0.50 11.14
CA HIS A 281 -11.29 1.22 11.24
C HIS A 281 -12.45 0.41 10.62
N ALA A 282 -12.31 -0.12 9.40
CA ALA A 282 -13.33 -0.92 8.75
C ALA A 282 -13.62 -2.25 9.47
N ALA A 283 -12.66 -2.79 10.22
CA ALA A 283 -12.81 -3.96 11.06
C ALA A 283 -13.36 -3.65 12.47
N GLY A 284 -13.60 -2.37 12.79
CA GLY A 284 -14.12 -1.93 14.09
C GLY A 284 -13.05 -1.84 15.20
N HIS A 285 -11.77 -1.74 14.82
CA HIS A 285 -10.63 -1.56 15.74
C HIS A 285 -10.11 -0.12 15.71
N ASP A 286 -9.80 0.42 16.88
CA ASP A 286 -9.25 1.77 17.01
C ASP A 286 -7.71 1.71 17.14
N ILE A 287 -7.03 1.91 16.02
CA ILE A 287 -5.57 1.99 15.95
C ILE A 287 -5.17 3.35 15.40
N ASN A 288 -4.35 4.05 16.14
CA ASN A 288 -3.89 5.40 15.81
C ASN A 288 -2.37 5.45 15.55
N LEU A 289 -1.88 6.60 15.08
CA LEU A 289 -0.45 6.76 14.74
C LEU A 289 0.49 6.62 15.95
N LYS A 290 0.01 6.84 17.20
CA LYS A 290 0.84 6.65 18.40
C LYS A 290 1.08 5.17 18.66
N ASP A 291 0.04 4.34 18.47
CA ASP A 291 0.17 2.88 18.58
C ASP A 291 1.16 2.36 17.53
N LEU A 292 1.06 2.85 16.30
CA LEU A 292 1.97 2.49 15.21
C LEU A 292 3.43 2.88 15.50
N ASP A 293 3.68 4.07 16.07
CA ASP A 293 5.03 4.48 16.48
C ASP A 293 5.55 3.63 17.64
N GLU A 294 4.70 3.27 18.61
CA GLU A 294 5.09 2.41 19.72
C GLU A 294 5.52 1.02 19.25
N TYR A 295 4.75 0.39 18.36
CA TYR A 295 5.13 -0.88 17.72
C TYR A 295 6.42 -0.72 16.91
N GLY A 296 6.56 0.37 16.15
CA GLY A 296 7.76 0.67 15.38
C GLY A 296 9.03 0.79 16.24
N ARG A 297 8.93 1.39 17.42
CA ARG A 297 10.07 1.49 18.36
C ARG A 297 10.51 0.15 18.92
N LYS A 298 9.60 -0.81 19.03
CA LYS A 298 9.84 -2.15 19.60
C LYS A 298 10.30 -3.18 18.56
N THR A 299 10.10 -2.90 17.27
CA THR A 299 10.31 -3.87 16.19
C THR A 299 11.61 -3.61 15.46
N PRO A 300 12.62 -4.47 15.55
CA PRO A 300 13.83 -4.34 14.74
C PRO A 300 13.54 -4.46 13.24
N GLN A 301 14.24 -3.66 12.42
CA GLN A 301 14.21 -3.84 10.96
C GLN A 301 15.15 -4.98 10.57
N ILE A 302 14.58 -6.10 10.13
CA ILE A 302 15.32 -7.31 9.76
C ILE A 302 15.41 -7.55 8.24
N CYS A 303 14.64 -6.81 7.43
CA CYS A 303 14.76 -6.81 5.97
C CYS A 303 15.00 -5.40 5.45
N LYS A 304 15.77 -5.31 4.36
CA LYS A 304 16.01 -4.07 3.65
C LYS A 304 15.93 -4.34 2.15
N LEU A 305 14.77 -4.00 1.56
CA LEU A 305 14.46 -4.30 0.16
C LEU A 305 14.49 -3.02 -0.69
N ASN A 306 14.51 -3.18 -2.00
CA ASN A 306 14.41 -2.07 -2.96
C ASN A 306 13.18 -1.18 -2.64
N PRO A 307 13.30 0.17 -2.57
CA PRO A 307 14.42 0.99 -3.03
C PRO A 307 15.53 1.20 -1.98
N ALA A 308 15.38 0.73 -0.75
CA ALA A 308 16.36 0.94 0.33
C ALA A 308 17.64 0.08 0.17
N SER A 309 17.63 -0.91 -0.70
CA SER A 309 18.77 -1.76 -1.09
C SER A 309 18.58 -2.28 -2.52
N SER A 310 19.51 -3.13 -2.99
CA SER A 310 19.41 -3.82 -4.28
C SER A 310 18.66 -5.16 -4.21
N VAL A 311 18.07 -5.52 -3.07
CA VAL A 311 17.31 -6.76 -2.87
C VAL A 311 15.86 -6.54 -3.30
N PHE A 312 15.34 -7.40 -4.17
CA PHE A 312 13.96 -7.34 -4.68
C PHE A 312 13.04 -8.30 -3.91
N ILE A 313 11.73 -8.18 -4.14
CA ILE A 313 10.74 -9.06 -3.50
C ILE A 313 10.91 -10.52 -3.91
N THR A 314 11.42 -10.77 -5.11
CA THR A 314 11.76 -12.12 -5.61
C THR A 314 12.85 -12.78 -4.79
N ASP A 315 13.85 -12.02 -4.37
CA ASP A 315 14.94 -12.53 -3.52
C ASP A 315 14.43 -12.91 -2.12
N LEU A 316 13.50 -12.12 -1.58
CA LEU A 316 12.81 -12.47 -0.33
C LEU A 316 12.03 -13.77 -0.46
N ASN A 317 11.35 -14.00 -1.59
CA ASN A 317 10.64 -15.26 -1.85
C ASN A 317 11.57 -16.47 -1.83
N GLU A 318 12.78 -16.36 -2.36
CA GLU A 318 13.75 -17.46 -2.44
C GLU A 318 14.25 -17.92 -1.06
N VAL A 319 14.24 -17.02 -0.06
CA VAL A 319 14.69 -17.33 1.32
C VAL A 319 13.53 -17.63 2.26
N GLY A 320 12.33 -17.91 1.74
CA GLY A 320 11.17 -18.37 2.51
C GLY A 320 10.06 -17.34 2.69
N GLY A 321 10.19 -16.15 2.10
CA GLY A 321 9.13 -15.15 2.02
C GLY A 321 8.61 -14.70 3.39
N MET A 322 7.33 -14.35 3.44
CA MET A 322 6.73 -13.80 4.65
C MET A 322 6.70 -14.78 5.82
N GLN A 323 6.62 -16.09 5.55
CA GLN A 323 6.58 -17.08 6.63
C GLN A 323 7.92 -17.15 7.38
N ALA A 324 9.05 -17.00 6.69
CA ALA A 324 10.38 -16.95 7.33
C ALA A 324 10.56 -15.65 8.14
N VAL A 325 10.06 -14.52 7.64
CA VAL A 325 10.04 -13.23 8.38
C VAL A 325 9.22 -13.38 9.66
N MET A 326 7.99 -13.88 9.57
CA MET A 326 7.10 -14.06 10.71
C MET A 326 7.67 -15.04 11.73
N LYS A 327 8.36 -16.11 11.28
CA LYS A 327 9.02 -17.07 12.18
C LYS A 327 10.14 -16.40 12.99
N GLU A 328 10.97 -15.58 12.37
CA GLU A 328 12.03 -14.85 13.06
C GLU A 328 11.43 -13.88 14.09
N LEU A 329 10.41 -13.11 13.70
CA LEU A 329 9.73 -12.18 14.61
C LEU A 329 9.02 -12.90 15.78
N ALA A 330 8.43 -14.07 15.52
CA ALA A 330 7.80 -14.88 16.56
C ALA A 330 8.83 -15.38 17.59
N GLY A 331 10.07 -15.67 17.17
CA GLY A 331 11.18 -16.02 18.07
C GLY A 331 11.53 -14.90 19.06
N GLY A 332 11.22 -13.64 18.72
CA GLY A 332 11.37 -12.47 19.59
C GLY A 332 10.10 -12.08 20.34
N GLY A 333 9.01 -12.84 20.23
CA GLY A 333 7.73 -12.54 20.89
C GLY A 333 6.98 -11.36 20.23
N LEU A 334 7.29 -11.03 18.97
CA LEU A 334 6.70 -9.90 18.23
C LEU A 334 5.51 -10.32 17.36
N ILE A 335 5.13 -11.59 17.37
CA ILE A 335 4.01 -12.13 16.57
C ILE A 335 3.06 -12.91 17.49
N ASN A 336 1.79 -12.60 17.42
CA ASN A 336 0.70 -13.35 18.04
C ASN A 336 0.49 -14.65 17.25
N THR A 337 1.15 -15.72 17.67
CA THR A 337 1.16 -17.00 16.93
C THR A 337 -0.16 -17.77 17.01
N ASP A 338 -1.02 -17.44 17.97
CA ASP A 338 -2.37 -18.01 18.14
C ASP A 338 -3.43 -17.31 17.25
N ALA A 339 -3.08 -16.24 16.55
CA ALA A 339 -4.00 -15.55 15.65
C ALA A 339 -4.47 -16.50 14.53
N LEU A 340 -5.80 -16.50 14.29
CA LEU A 340 -6.43 -17.32 13.25
C LEU A 340 -6.10 -16.75 11.86
N THR A 341 -5.99 -17.66 10.90
CA THR A 341 -5.78 -17.32 9.48
C THR A 341 -6.71 -18.16 8.60
N VAL A 342 -6.76 -17.88 7.32
CA VAL A 342 -7.50 -18.73 6.36
C VAL A 342 -6.96 -20.17 6.28
N SER A 343 -5.83 -20.52 6.91
CA SER A 343 -5.25 -21.88 6.87
C SER A 343 -4.66 -22.29 8.22
N GLY A 344 -5.47 -22.32 9.26
CA GLY A 344 -5.06 -22.60 10.63
C GLY A 344 -4.55 -21.36 11.37
N THR A 345 -3.75 -21.54 12.41
CA THR A 345 -3.13 -20.46 13.17
C THR A 345 -1.84 -19.97 12.49
N VAL A 346 -1.34 -18.82 12.92
CA VAL A 346 -0.01 -18.35 12.52
C VAL A 346 1.06 -19.39 12.93
N ALA A 347 0.95 -20.00 14.12
CA ALA A 347 1.87 -21.05 14.56
C ALA A 347 1.95 -22.22 13.57
N ASP A 348 0.81 -22.68 13.06
CA ASP A 348 0.74 -23.80 12.09
C ASP A 348 1.47 -23.46 10.78
N ARG A 349 1.42 -22.19 10.36
CA ARG A 349 2.07 -21.70 9.14
C ARG A 349 3.57 -21.61 9.29
N ILE A 350 4.04 -20.94 10.35
CA ILE A 350 5.47 -20.68 10.55
C ILE A 350 6.25 -21.92 10.98
N ALA A 351 5.58 -22.94 11.52
CA ALA A 351 6.22 -24.22 11.88
C ALA A 351 6.93 -24.90 10.70
N LYS A 352 6.44 -24.69 9.48
CA LYS A 352 7.00 -25.26 8.24
C LYS A 352 7.95 -24.30 7.51
N ALA A 353 8.07 -23.05 7.98
CA ALA A 353 8.90 -22.04 7.36
C ALA A 353 10.38 -22.32 7.60
N PRO A 354 11.27 -22.00 6.65
CA PRO A 354 12.70 -22.00 6.89
C PRO A 354 13.08 -20.95 7.94
N ASP A 355 14.25 -21.12 8.54
CA ASP A 355 14.83 -20.07 9.40
C ASP A 355 15.33 -18.90 8.56
N ALA A 356 15.42 -17.72 9.17
CA ALA A 356 16.00 -16.54 8.54
C ALA A 356 17.44 -16.83 8.07
N ASP A 357 17.77 -16.45 6.83
CA ASP A 357 19.06 -16.75 6.17
C ASP A 357 20.25 -15.93 6.70
N GLY A 358 19.97 -14.92 7.54
CA GLY A 358 20.97 -14.02 8.11
C GLY A 358 21.51 -12.96 7.14
N LYS A 359 20.97 -12.86 5.92
CA LYS A 359 21.41 -11.91 4.88
C LYS A 359 20.26 -11.02 4.40
N ILE A 360 19.27 -11.62 3.72
CA ILE A 360 18.06 -10.95 3.24
C ILE A 360 17.09 -10.77 4.40
N ILE A 361 16.87 -11.84 5.17
CA ILE A 361 16.16 -11.82 6.45
C ILE A 361 17.22 -11.94 7.55
N ARG A 362 17.58 -10.83 8.17
CA ARG A 362 18.54 -10.82 9.27
C ARG A 362 17.93 -11.41 10.52
N LYS A 363 18.80 -11.87 11.44
CA LYS A 363 18.40 -12.32 12.76
C LYS A 363 18.06 -11.13 13.66
N LEU A 364 17.18 -11.34 14.65
CA LEU A 364 16.79 -10.30 15.61
C LEU A 364 17.95 -9.77 16.44
N ASP A 365 19.00 -10.55 16.64
CA ASP A 365 20.23 -10.16 17.34
C ASP A 365 21.24 -9.40 16.45
N ASP A 366 21.07 -9.41 15.11
CA ASP A 366 21.86 -8.66 14.13
C ASP A 366 20.97 -7.94 13.09
N PRO A 367 20.04 -7.05 13.49
CA PRO A 367 19.13 -6.39 12.56
C PRO A 367 19.83 -5.26 11.77
N PHE A 368 19.20 -4.80 10.69
CA PHE A 368 19.63 -3.58 9.99
C PHE A 368 19.43 -2.32 10.84
N SER A 369 18.41 -2.29 11.69
CA SER A 369 18.14 -1.24 12.68
C SER A 369 17.45 -1.87 13.89
N LYS A 370 17.72 -1.32 15.08
CA LYS A 370 17.10 -1.78 16.34
C LYS A 370 15.63 -1.39 16.46
N ASP A 371 15.15 -0.47 15.65
CA ASP A 371 13.77 -0.02 15.53
C ASP A 371 13.31 -0.07 14.06
N GLY A 372 12.01 0.07 13.84
CA GLY A 372 11.35 -0.17 12.54
C GLY A 372 11.85 0.68 11.38
N GLY A 373 11.61 0.17 10.18
CA GLY A 373 11.94 0.85 8.93
C GLY A 373 11.05 2.07 8.61
N ILE A 374 9.94 2.24 9.35
CA ILE A 374 9.04 3.40 9.27
C ILE A 374 9.03 4.10 10.63
N ALA A 375 8.91 5.44 10.61
CA ALA A 375 8.80 6.26 11.81
C ALA A 375 7.69 7.28 11.69
N VAL A 376 7.00 7.56 12.79
CA VAL A 376 6.03 8.65 12.91
C VAL A 376 6.71 9.81 13.64
N LEU A 377 6.59 11.04 13.07
CA LEU A 377 7.16 12.25 13.66
C LEU A 377 6.04 13.16 14.14
N TRP A 378 6.33 13.92 15.21
CA TRP A 378 5.39 14.79 15.90
C TRP A 378 5.98 16.17 16.14
N GLY A 379 5.14 17.17 16.28
CA GLY A 379 5.52 18.53 16.59
C GLY A 379 4.48 19.53 16.12
N ASN A 380 4.80 20.83 16.20
CA ASN A 380 3.85 21.86 15.79
C ASN A 380 3.54 21.83 14.27
N LEU A 381 4.37 21.19 13.43
CA LEU A 381 4.04 20.95 12.01
C LEU A 381 3.20 19.70 11.79
N ALA A 382 3.18 18.77 12.74
CA ALA A 382 2.51 17.48 12.61
C ALA A 382 1.86 17.10 13.95
N GLU A 383 0.86 17.87 14.38
CA GLU A 383 0.16 17.68 15.65
C GLU A 383 -0.58 16.34 15.72
N GLU A 384 -1.13 15.89 14.59
CA GLU A 384 -1.76 14.56 14.43
C GLU A 384 -0.78 13.50 13.90
N GLY A 385 0.48 13.88 13.63
CA GLY A 385 1.55 13.01 13.16
C GLY A 385 1.92 13.19 11.68
N SER A 386 3.06 12.63 11.33
CA SER A 386 3.60 12.53 9.96
C SER A 386 4.43 11.27 9.84
N VAL A 387 4.71 10.80 8.62
CA VAL A 387 5.33 9.49 8.39
C VAL A 387 6.58 9.62 7.52
N VAL A 388 7.64 8.89 7.89
CA VAL A 388 8.88 8.80 7.11
C VAL A 388 9.32 7.34 6.95
N LYS A 389 9.78 6.97 5.74
CA LYS A 389 10.46 5.69 5.49
C LYS A 389 11.90 5.78 6.00
N LYS A 390 12.06 5.65 7.32
CA LYS A 390 13.33 5.77 8.02
C LYS A 390 14.42 4.86 7.44
N GLY A 391 14.07 3.62 7.08
CA GLY A 391 15.01 2.66 6.50
C GLY A 391 15.63 3.07 5.15
N ALA A 392 15.10 4.12 4.50
CA ALA A 392 15.62 4.68 3.25
C ALA A 392 16.28 6.06 3.42
N VAL A 393 16.43 6.55 4.66
CA VAL A 393 17.09 7.83 5.00
C VAL A 393 18.57 7.59 5.24
N LEU A 394 19.41 8.45 4.68
CA LEU A 394 20.86 8.42 4.91
C LEU A 394 21.18 8.84 6.37
N PRO A 395 22.22 8.28 6.99
CA PRO A 395 22.58 8.60 8.38
C PRO A 395 22.75 10.10 8.66
N GLU A 396 23.36 10.85 7.72
CA GLU A 396 23.57 12.28 7.80
C GLU A 396 22.29 13.11 7.72
N MET A 397 21.20 12.54 7.19
CA MET A 397 19.89 13.19 7.06
C MET A 397 18.89 12.74 8.15
N MET A 398 19.30 11.92 9.09
CA MET A 398 18.45 11.50 10.21
C MET A 398 18.11 12.67 11.15
N GLN A 399 18.96 13.69 11.18
CA GLN A 399 18.73 14.99 11.81
C GLN A 399 19.04 16.08 10.80
N HIS A 400 18.10 17.01 10.61
CA HIS A 400 18.28 18.10 9.65
C HIS A 400 17.60 19.37 10.16
N LYS A 401 18.27 20.52 9.94
CA LYS A 401 17.70 21.85 10.13
C LYS A 401 18.00 22.70 8.92
N GLY A 402 16.98 23.41 8.42
CA GLY A 402 17.18 24.24 7.26
C GLY A 402 16.01 25.18 6.98
N PRO A 403 16.24 26.17 6.10
CA PRO A 403 15.21 27.11 5.70
C PRO A 403 14.18 26.45 4.80
N ALA A 404 12.90 26.73 5.04
CA ALA A 404 11.79 26.29 4.22
C ALA A 404 11.82 26.91 2.83
N LYS A 405 11.43 26.12 1.82
CA LYS A 405 11.08 26.53 0.47
C LYS A 405 9.69 25.99 0.17
N CYS A 406 8.69 26.87 0.15
CA CYS A 406 7.27 26.53 0.14
C CYS A 406 6.69 26.54 -1.28
N PHE A 407 5.96 25.45 -1.61
CA PHE A 407 5.26 25.27 -2.88
C PHE A 407 3.84 24.78 -2.62
N ASN A 408 2.88 25.25 -3.42
CA ASN A 408 1.47 24.91 -3.24
C ASN A 408 1.01 23.78 -4.18
N SER A 409 1.95 23.16 -4.90
CA SER A 409 1.71 21.98 -5.73
C SER A 409 3.01 21.22 -6.00
N GLU A 410 2.89 19.95 -6.41
CA GLU A 410 4.01 19.13 -6.89
C GLU A 410 4.69 19.78 -8.10
N GLU A 411 3.90 20.34 -9.02
CA GLU A 411 4.37 20.95 -10.27
C GLU A 411 5.30 22.15 -9.99
N GLU A 412 4.90 23.05 -9.09
CA GLU A 412 5.72 24.20 -8.68
C GLU A 412 7.05 23.74 -8.04
N ALA A 413 7.00 22.73 -7.20
CA ALA A 413 8.18 22.17 -6.54
C ALA A 413 9.16 21.57 -7.57
N ILE A 414 8.66 20.77 -8.52
CA ILE A 414 9.48 20.14 -9.57
C ILE A 414 10.13 21.24 -10.45
N GLU A 415 9.38 22.27 -10.86
CA GLU A 415 9.93 23.39 -11.64
C GLU A 415 11.05 24.09 -10.87
N ALA A 416 10.87 24.34 -9.58
CA ALA A 416 11.88 25.00 -8.75
C ALA A 416 13.14 24.13 -8.56
N ILE A 417 12.97 22.82 -8.34
CA ILE A 417 14.09 21.88 -8.20
C ILE A 417 14.88 21.80 -9.50
N ASN A 418 14.23 21.53 -10.62
CA ASN A 418 14.87 21.41 -11.93
C ASN A 418 15.47 22.74 -12.40
N GLY A 419 14.88 23.86 -11.99
CA GLY A 419 15.39 25.21 -12.26
C GLY A 419 16.56 25.64 -11.37
N GLY A 420 17.08 24.77 -10.49
CA GLY A 420 18.24 25.04 -9.62
C GLY A 420 17.97 26.08 -8.52
N LYS A 421 16.70 26.29 -8.16
CA LYS A 421 16.31 27.23 -7.08
C LYS A 421 16.52 26.61 -5.69
N ILE A 422 16.62 25.27 -5.57
CA ILE A 422 16.83 24.53 -4.33
C ILE A 422 18.34 24.33 -4.12
N LYS A 423 18.79 24.56 -2.90
CA LYS A 423 20.20 24.48 -2.50
C LYS A 423 20.41 23.48 -1.38
N ALA A 424 21.65 23.04 -1.22
CA ALA A 424 22.03 22.21 -0.07
C ALA A 424 21.65 22.90 1.26
N GLY A 425 21.01 22.18 2.14
CA GLY A 425 20.49 22.66 3.43
C GLY A 425 19.02 23.06 3.41
N ASP A 426 18.40 23.26 2.25
CA ASP A 426 16.98 23.66 2.16
C ASP A 426 16.04 22.51 2.62
N VAL A 427 14.85 22.91 3.09
CA VAL A 427 13.72 22.02 3.34
C VAL A 427 12.59 22.40 2.37
N VAL A 428 12.30 21.53 1.41
CA VAL A 428 11.23 21.72 0.43
C VAL A 428 9.89 21.34 1.07
N VAL A 429 8.94 22.28 1.12
CA VAL A 429 7.60 22.09 1.71
C VAL A 429 6.55 22.13 0.61
N ILE A 430 5.93 20.98 0.31
CA ILE A 430 4.87 20.86 -0.69
C ILE A 430 3.54 20.70 0.03
N ARG A 431 2.64 21.65 -0.11
CA ARG A 431 1.37 21.71 0.61
C ARG A 431 0.17 21.72 -0.33
N TYR A 432 -1.03 21.50 0.28
CA TYR A 432 -2.31 21.35 -0.43
C TYR A 432 -2.34 20.12 -1.35
N GLU A 433 -1.60 19.07 -0.98
CA GLU A 433 -1.63 17.76 -1.62
C GLU A 433 -2.20 16.67 -0.67
N GLY A 434 -2.81 17.09 0.45
CA GLY A 434 -3.46 16.22 1.42
C GLY A 434 -4.81 15.65 0.95
N PRO A 435 -5.50 14.88 1.82
CA PRO A 435 -6.77 14.21 1.46
C PRO A 435 -7.85 15.14 0.91
N LYS A 436 -8.04 16.32 1.49
CA LYS A 436 -9.03 17.32 1.07
C LYS A 436 -8.44 18.38 0.15
N GLY A 437 -7.24 18.88 0.47
CA GLY A 437 -6.60 20.00 -0.22
C GLY A 437 -6.07 19.64 -1.60
N GLY A 438 -5.44 18.49 -1.73
CA GLY A 438 -5.10 17.89 -3.01
C GLY A 438 -5.94 16.63 -3.23
N PRO A 439 -7.26 16.70 -3.48
CA PRO A 439 -8.13 15.57 -3.25
C PRO A 439 -7.60 14.28 -3.84
N GLY A 440 -7.55 13.22 -3.00
CA GLY A 440 -6.89 11.99 -3.30
C GLY A 440 -5.47 11.86 -2.74
N MET A 441 -4.99 12.85 -1.96
CA MET A 441 -3.71 12.77 -1.26
C MET A 441 -2.59 12.26 -2.19
N ARG A 442 -2.26 13.07 -3.21
CA ARG A 442 -1.35 12.71 -4.31
C ARG A 442 -0.07 12.03 -3.80
N GLU A 443 0.31 10.95 -4.45
CA GLU A 443 1.59 10.28 -4.20
C GLU A 443 2.66 10.82 -5.15
N MET A 444 3.73 11.36 -4.59
CA MET A 444 4.78 12.05 -5.34
C MET A 444 6.08 11.25 -5.36
N LEU A 445 6.72 11.15 -6.51
CA LEU A 445 8.04 10.54 -6.69
C LEU A 445 8.99 11.48 -7.45
N SER A 446 8.49 12.32 -8.35
CA SER A 446 9.33 13.20 -9.16
C SER A 446 10.12 14.23 -8.34
N PRO A 447 9.57 14.91 -7.33
CA PRO A 447 10.35 15.84 -6.53
C PRO A 447 11.53 15.15 -5.83
N THR A 448 11.28 13.95 -5.27
CA THR A 448 12.31 13.18 -4.55
C THR A 448 13.39 12.66 -5.50
N SER A 449 12.99 12.17 -6.67
CA SER A 449 13.93 11.69 -7.69
C SER A 449 14.73 12.83 -8.32
N ALA A 450 14.13 14.00 -8.52
CA ALA A 450 14.83 15.19 -9.01
C ALA A 450 15.91 15.66 -8.01
N ILE A 451 15.59 15.72 -6.71
CA ILE A 451 16.58 16.05 -5.66
C ILE A 451 17.77 15.08 -5.70
N ILE A 452 17.51 13.76 -5.82
CA ILE A 452 18.57 12.74 -5.91
C ILE A 452 19.35 12.91 -7.21
N GLY A 453 18.67 13.09 -8.35
CA GLY A 453 19.30 13.28 -9.67
C GLY A 453 20.22 14.49 -9.74
N MET A 454 19.90 15.54 -9.02
CA MET A 454 20.72 16.75 -8.88
C MET A 454 21.86 16.63 -7.84
N GLY A 455 22.01 15.47 -7.17
CA GLY A 455 23.05 15.25 -6.15
C GLY A 455 22.76 15.92 -4.81
N LEU A 456 21.52 16.32 -4.55
CA LEU A 456 21.11 17.01 -3.30
C LEU A 456 20.50 16.07 -2.25
N GLY A 457 20.41 14.77 -2.53
CA GLY A 457 19.73 13.78 -1.66
C GLY A 457 20.33 13.61 -0.26
N ASN A 458 21.55 14.06 -0.03
CA ASN A 458 22.24 14.05 1.26
C ASN A 458 22.21 15.39 2.01
N SER A 459 21.45 16.38 1.52
CA SER A 459 21.49 17.74 2.06
C SER A 459 20.15 18.49 1.98
N VAL A 460 19.14 17.93 1.33
CA VAL A 460 17.80 18.53 1.19
C VAL A 460 16.77 17.56 1.73
N ALA A 461 15.85 18.04 2.57
CA ALA A 461 14.69 17.32 3.03
C ALA A 461 13.41 17.77 2.29
N LEU A 462 12.41 16.89 2.19
CA LEU A 462 11.12 17.19 1.61
C LEU A 462 10.00 16.91 2.61
N LEU A 463 9.05 17.82 2.71
CA LEU A 463 7.86 17.72 3.56
C LEU A 463 6.59 17.86 2.73
N THR A 464 5.52 17.14 3.10
CA THR A 464 4.20 17.27 2.44
C THR A 464 3.06 16.80 3.33
N ASP A 465 1.89 17.42 3.15
CA ASP A 465 0.61 16.91 3.64
C ASP A 465 0.00 15.84 2.71
N GLY A 466 0.59 15.66 1.51
CA GLY A 466 0.33 14.55 0.61
C GLY A 466 1.13 13.29 0.98
N ARG A 467 1.49 12.50 -0.04
CA ARG A 467 2.27 11.26 0.13
C ARG A 467 3.52 11.29 -0.72
N PHE A 468 4.57 10.64 -0.23
CA PHE A 468 5.69 10.23 -1.07
C PHE A 468 5.54 8.75 -1.44
N SER A 469 5.98 8.40 -2.66
CA SER A 469 5.94 7.04 -3.17
C SER A 469 6.74 6.07 -2.27
N GLY A 470 6.27 4.83 -2.17
CA GLY A 470 7.04 3.75 -1.53
C GLY A 470 8.41 3.51 -2.17
N ALA A 471 8.61 4.01 -3.40
CA ALA A 471 9.89 4.00 -4.13
C ALA A 471 10.83 5.16 -3.74
N THR A 472 10.42 6.06 -2.84
CA THR A 472 11.21 7.23 -2.41
C THR A 472 12.41 6.84 -1.56
N ARG A 473 13.52 7.55 -1.76
CA ARG A 473 14.73 7.54 -0.91
C ARG A 473 14.98 8.95 -0.35
N GLY A 474 15.64 9.03 0.82
CA GLY A 474 16.03 10.28 1.47
C GLY A 474 15.07 10.73 2.56
N ALA A 475 15.34 11.92 3.12
CA ALA A 475 14.55 12.52 4.20
C ALA A 475 13.24 13.13 3.64
N CYS A 476 12.26 12.26 3.36
CA CYS A 476 10.98 12.62 2.78
C CYS A 476 9.87 12.28 3.77
N ILE A 477 9.30 13.31 4.41
CA ILE A 477 8.29 13.21 5.45
C ILE A 477 6.93 13.57 4.84
N GLY A 478 6.03 12.60 4.75
CA GLY A 478 4.68 12.76 4.22
C GLY A 478 3.59 12.60 5.27
N HIS A 479 2.34 12.64 4.82
CA HIS A 479 1.14 12.49 5.65
C HIS A 479 1.06 13.51 6.79
N ILE A 480 1.68 14.70 6.63
CA ILE A 480 1.64 15.73 7.67
C ILE A 480 0.20 16.08 7.97
N SER A 481 -0.20 15.87 9.22
CA SER A 481 -1.57 16.07 9.69
C SER A 481 -1.56 16.96 10.95
N PRO A 482 -2.51 17.93 11.05
CA PRO A 482 -3.53 18.30 10.06
C PRO A 482 -2.94 18.83 8.73
N GLU A 483 -3.62 18.53 7.60
CA GLU A 483 -3.21 19.02 6.28
C GLU A 483 -3.38 20.54 6.13
N ALA A 484 -2.71 21.16 5.16
CA ALA A 484 -2.77 22.60 4.91
C ALA A 484 -4.20 23.09 4.65
N ALA A 485 -5.00 22.36 3.85
CA ALA A 485 -6.38 22.75 3.54
C ALA A 485 -7.33 22.68 4.74
N ALA A 486 -6.99 21.89 5.76
CA ALA A 486 -7.71 21.83 7.03
C ALA A 486 -7.21 22.87 8.06
N GLY A 487 -6.26 23.74 7.68
CA GLY A 487 -5.71 24.77 8.56
C GLY A 487 -4.54 24.28 9.44
N GLY A 488 -3.92 23.15 9.11
CA GLY A 488 -2.69 22.70 9.76
C GLY A 488 -1.55 23.70 9.63
N ASN A 489 -0.61 23.72 10.57
CA ASN A 489 0.48 24.67 10.61
C ASN A 489 1.40 24.62 9.37
N ILE A 490 1.40 23.53 8.62
CA ILE A 490 2.11 23.44 7.34
C ILE A 490 1.61 24.51 6.33
N ALA A 491 0.34 24.94 6.41
CA ALA A 491 -0.21 26.03 5.60
C ALA A 491 0.41 27.40 5.94
N LEU A 492 0.92 27.57 7.16
CA LEU A 492 1.40 28.82 7.72
C LEU A 492 2.92 28.99 7.58
N VAL A 493 3.63 27.98 7.10
CA VAL A 493 5.08 28.05 6.87
C VAL A 493 5.36 29.04 5.72
N GLU A 494 6.34 29.92 5.93
CA GLU A 494 6.81 30.89 4.94
C GLU A 494 8.25 30.55 4.49
N ASP A 495 8.63 31.04 3.31
CA ASP A 495 9.99 30.88 2.81
C ASP A 495 11.01 31.47 3.78
N GLY A 496 12.01 30.66 4.17
CA GLY A 496 13.05 31.03 5.10
C GLY A 496 12.78 30.66 6.56
N ASP A 497 11.57 30.22 6.92
CA ASP A 497 11.31 29.67 8.25
C ASP A 497 12.22 28.45 8.50
N GLU A 498 12.84 28.39 9.69
CA GLU A 498 13.68 27.25 10.04
C GLU A 498 12.81 26.03 10.39
N ILE A 499 13.00 24.93 9.66
CA ILE A 499 12.38 23.64 9.95
C ILE A 499 13.40 22.74 10.66
N GLU A 500 12.95 22.07 11.72
CA GLU A 500 13.71 21.07 12.45
C GLU A 500 13.11 19.68 12.27
N ILE A 501 13.95 18.74 11.82
CA ILE A 501 13.65 17.32 11.63
C ILE A 501 14.62 16.52 12.50
N ASP A 502 14.10 15.73 13.45
CA ASP A 502 14.88 14.76 14.22
C ASP A 502 14.14 13.42 14.21
N ILE A 503 14.52 12.55 13.27
CA ILE A 503 13.88 11.25 13.07
C ILE A 503 14.09 10.32 14.27
N PRO A 504 15.29 10.19 14.87
CA PRO A 504 15.50 9.47 16.11
C PRO A 504 14.62 9.94 17.28
N ALA A 505 14.53 11.26 17.47
CA ALA A 505 13.70 11.85 18.53
C ALA A 505 12.21 11.93 18.18
N ARG A 506 11.82 11.59 16.94
CA ARG A 506 10.44 11.69 16.43
C ARG A 506 9.92 13.14 16.42
N VAL A 507 10.75 14.10 16.02
CA VAL A 507 10.41 15.52 16.01
C VAL A 507 10.29 16.06 14.58
N LEU A 508 9.21 16.81 14.34
CA LEU A 508 9.01 17.64 13.16
C LEU A 508 8.40 18.98 13.59
N ARG A 509 9.15 20.07 13.47
CA ARG A 509 8.66 21.38 13.89
C ARG A 509 9.15 22.52 12.99
N VAL A 510 8.41 23.62 12.98
CA VAL A 510 8.86 24.92 12.51
C VAL A 510 9.25 25.77 13.73
N ASN A 511 10.40 26.43 13.65
CA ASN A 511 10.93 27.30 14.71
C ASN A 511 10.36 28.72 14.57
N VAL A 512 9.04 28.82 14.66
CA VAL A 512 8.25 30.06 14.67
C VAL A 512 7.44 30.07 15.96
N SER A 513 7.31 31.24 16.61
CA SER A 513 6.55 31.33 17.85
C SER A 513 5.05 31.11 17.64
N ASP A 514 4.35 30.63 18.67
CA ASP A 514 2.92 30.39 18.61
C ASP A 514 2.15 31.68 18.32
N GLU A 515 2.61 32.84 18.85
CA GLU A 515 2.00 34.15 18.57
C GLU A 515 2.09 34.53 17.08
N GLU A 516 3.22 34.25 16.43
CA GLU A 516 3.39 34.53 15.00
C GLU A 516 2.57 33.54 14.16
N LEU A 517 2.51 32.25 14.55
CA LEU A 517 1.65 31.26 13.88
C LEU A 517 0.15 31.68 13.96
N GLU A 518 -0.31 32.12 15.11
CA GLU A 518 -1.69 32.60 15.26
C GLU A 518 -1.98 33.86 14.44
N LYS A 519 -1.02 34.78 14.36
CA LYS A 519 -1.13 35.97 13.49
C LYS A 519 -1.21 35.57 12.01
N ARG A 520 -0.40 34.62 11.56
CA ARG A 520 -0.45 34.07 10.17
C ARG A 520 -1.78 33.35 9.94
N ARG A 521 -2.27 32.59 10.91
CA ARG A 521 -3.57 31.89 10.87
C ARG A 521 -4.74 32.85 10.70
N ALA A 522 -4.72 34.00 11.39
CA ALA A 522 -5.77 35.01 11.26
C ALA A 522 -5.90 35.60 9.85
N ASN A 523 -4.82 35.55 9.06
CA ASN A 523 -4.77 36.06 7.69
C ASN A 523 -4.83 34.94 6.62
N TRP A 524 -4.79 33.67 7.06
CA TRP A 524 -4.76 32.54 6.13
C TRP A 524 -6.19 32.21 5.65
N HIS A 525 -6.29 31.90 4.36
CA HIS A 525 -7.50 31.37 3.74
C HIS A 525 -7.12 30.18 2.84
N PRO A 526 -7.87 29.07 2.89
CA PRO A 526 -7.59 27.95 2.00
C PRO A 526 -7.76 28.38 0.54
N PRO A 527 -6.87 27.92 -0.36
CA PRO A 527 -7.02 28.20 -1.78
C PRO A 527 -8.32 27.61 -2.31
N VAL A 528 -9.02 28.37 -3.14
CA VAL A 528 -10.25 27.93 -3.79
C VAL A 528 -9.88 26.94 -4.90
N GLN A 529 -10.43 25.73 -4.82
CA GLN A 529 -10.26 24.71 -5.85
C GLN A 529 -11.57 24.45 -6.60
N GLU A 530 -11.52 24.52 -7.92
CA GLU A 530 -12.63 24.13 -8.77
C GLU A 530 -12.66 22.61 -8.95
N LEU A 531 -13.31 21.91 -8.02
CA LEU A 531 -13.44 20.46 -8.04
C LEU A 531 -14.73 20.03 -8.75
N THR A 532 -14.63 19.00 -9.58
CA THR A 532 -15.76 18.42 -10.31
C THR A 532 -15.80 16.89 -10.18
N GLY A 533 -16.95 16.29 -10.50
CA GLY A 533 -17.09 14.83 -10.60
C GLY A 533 -16.77 14.08 -9.31
N TYR A 534 -16.05 12.97 -9.44
CA TYR A 534 -15.76 12.08 -8.31
C TYR A 534 -14.85 12.71 -7.26
N ILE A 535 -13.84 13.45 -7.68
CA ILE A 535 -12.89 14.15 -6.78
C ILE A 535 -13.64 15.14 -5.86
N LYS A 536 -14.66 15.85 -6.36
CA LYS A 536 -15.47 16.76 -5.53
C LYS A 536 -16.22 15.98 -4.44
N ARG A 537 -16.83 14.85 -4.78
CA ARG A 537 -17.52 13.99 -3.79
C ARG A 537 -16.55 13.44 -2.77
N TYR A 538 -15.39 12.95 -3.21
CA TYR A 538 -14.35 12.44 -2.33
C TYR A 538 -13.90 13.48 -1.29
N ALA A 539 -13.58 14.69 -1.72
CA ALA A 539 -13.13 15.78 -0.84
C ALA A 539 -14.15 16.18 0.25
N GLN A 540 -15.45 15.94 -0.01
CA GLN A 540 -16.52 16.26 0.94
C GLN A 540 -16.61 15.26 2.10
N HIS A 541 -16.19 14.00 1.90
CA HIS A 541 -16.39 12.90 2.85
C HIS A 541 -15.10 12.36 3.45
N VAL A 542 -13.94 12.66 2.86
CA VAL A 542 -12.67 12.10 3.32
C VAL A 542 -12.21 12.70 4.64
N THR A 543 -11.74 11.84 5.54
CA THR A 543 -11.10 12.20 6.81
C THR A 543 -9.63 12.59 6.63
N SER A 544 -8.93 12.95 7.73
CA SER A 544 -7.50 13.27 7.69
C SER A 544 -6.63 12.04 7.35
N GLY A 545 -5.40 12.29 6.89
CA GLY A 545 -4.40 11.25 6.66
C GLY A 545 -4.08 10.46 7.94
N ALA A 546 -4.10 11.10 9.10
CA ALA A 546 -3.90 10.45 10.41
C ALA A 546 -4.99 9.42 10.76
N LYS A 547 -6.17 9.57 10.16
CA LYS A 547 -7.31 8.65 10.31
C LYS A 547 -7.46 7.65 9.16
N GLY A 548 -6.41 7.49 8.32
CA GLY A 548 -6.44 6.57 7.19
C GLY A 548 -7.08 7.12 5.92
N ALA A 549 -7.48 8.39 5.88
CA ALA A 549 -8.18 9.04 4.76
C ALA A 549 -9.38 8.19 4.27
N VAL A 550 -10.19 7.72 5.21
CA VAL A 550 -11.46 6.99 4.98
C VAL A 550 -12.61 7.98 4.83
N PHE A 551 -13.77 7.52 4.36
CA PHE A 551 -14.97 8.33 4.41
C PHE A 551 -15.50 8.39 5.85
N ASP A 552 -15.98 9.57 6.22
CA ASP A 552 -16.68 9.81 7.49
C ASP A 552 -18.15 9.42 7.22
N ASP A 553 -18.57 8.29 7.79
CA ASP A 553 -19.93 7.72 7.61
C ASP A 553 -20.97 8.42 8.49
#